data_cd70daeed14826e4dd96674ed0eea696
#
_entry.id   cd70daeed14826e4dd96674ed0eea696
#
_cell.length_a   1.000
_cell.length_b   1.000
_cell.length_c   1.000
_cell.angle_alpha   90.00
_cell.angle_beta   90.00
_cell.angle_gamma   90.00
#
_symmetry.space_group_name_H-M   'P 1'
#
loop_
_entity.id
_entity.type
_entity.pdbx_description
1 polymer ?
#
loop_
_entity_poly.entity_id
_entity_poly.type
_entity_poly.pdbx_seq_one_letter_code
_entity_poly.pdbx_strand_id
1 'polypeptide(L)'
;MLVLGDALTVTDVTTLHPMGVGALVVACMAILMSPVRLAPVYLLALAIYIPTAQRMVVAGADFPLLRFAALVALGRIAVGGGFRGLSLGGIDFLVALGALMKILCIPIVSGKPNLVFQQIGSGIDTLGIYMVIRGTVRNLADLRRYSTAALVVAAPATVIFLIERATGRNMLSVFGGVPMFTAVREGKLRCQGAFSHAILAGCFFVALLPLWIGRWREGFRGKTIAGVGTAVALLVVFCCSSSTPVVATVFLTAGFAGYFLWSSLRAVWVSGLVLAFILNFVMKHGVWHLIARIDMVGGSTGYHRYLLIDAAINHFGEWALMGTTSTMHWGNGLFDITNQYILEGVRGGFVATLALFGSMVLAFRGIGYWLRRLPPRGMDHFMVYAVGAAIFGQMAIFLAVSYFGQTIMIWYVTIAFGGMIAEQARRDARNPGSASLTGAVGRPAPGASGAPAKWPARPRGRALPPAELMPGGAPAASRMQGGGAEAIRPAPQSGPPGTDGRYLGLAPGD
;
A
#
# COMPACT_ATOMS: atom_id res chain seq x y z
N MET A 1 23.99 6.00 11.96
CA MET A 1 24.92 4.83 12.01
C MET A 1 24.13 3.51 11.89
N LEU A 2 23.18 3.38 11.00
CA LEU A 2 22.14 2.35 11.16
C LEU A 2 21.79 1.51 9.91
N VAL A 3 22.34 1.71 8.72
CA VAL A 3 21.82 1.01 7.55
C VAL A 3 22.80 0.01 6.91
N LEU A 4 24.06 0.30 6.85
CA LEU A 4 25.07 -0.72 6.49
C LEU A 4 25.75 -1.31 7.73
N GLY A 5 25.91 -0.53 8.80
CA GLY A 5 26.47 -1.00 10.07
C GLY A 5 25.63 -2.13 10.72
N ASP A 6 24.30 -1.97 10.75
CA ASP A 6 23.41 -2.98 11.35
C ASP A 6 23.25 -4.24 10.49
N ALA A 7 23.47 -4.15 9.16
CA ALA A 7 23.53 -5.33 8.29
C ALA A 7 24.85 -6.11 8.44
N LEU A 8 25.89 -5.47 9.00
CA LEU A 8 27.23 -6.01 9.16
C LEU A 8 27.63 -6.26 10.64
N THR A 9 26.92 -5.65 11.58
CA THR A 9 27.10 -5.93 13.02
C THR A 9 26.20 -7.08 13.41
N VAL A 10 26.76 -8.26 13.50
CA VAL A 10 26.16 -9.38 14.23
C VAL A 10 26.08 -8.96 15.69
N THR A 11 24.90 -8.59 16.16
CA THR A 11 24.69 -8.37 17.58
C THR A 11 24.45 -9.75 18.19
N ASP A 12 25.43 -10.27 18.90
CA ASP A 12 25.34 -11.59 19.56
C ASP A 12 24.37 -11.61 20.76
N VAL A 13 23.51 -10.62 20.89
CA VAL A 13 22.63 -10.47 22.04
C VAL A 13 21.18 -10.77 21.65
N THR A 14 20.67 -11.86 22.23
CA THR A 14 19.23 -12.17 22.24
C THR A 14 18.50 -11.16 23.13
N THR A 15 17.49 -10.48 22.58
CA THR A 15 16.64 -9.53 23.31
C THR A 15 15.19 -9.99 23.22
N LEU A 16 14.73 -10.72 24.21
CA LEU A 16 13.38 -11.25 24.29
C LEU A 16 12.70 -10.80 25.58
N HIS A 17 11.56 -10.17 25.46
CA HIS A 17 10.67 -9.90 26.58
C HIS A 17 9.60 -11.01 26.68
N PRO A 18 9.25 -11.53 27.88
CA PRO A 18 8.28 -12.62 28.03
C PRO A 18 6.93 -12.34 27.35
N MET A 19 6.44 -11.10 27.41
CA MET A 19 5.21 -10.70 26.71
C MET A 19 5.35 -10.78 25.19
N GLY A 20 6.54 -10.46 24.64
CA GLY A 20 6.81 -10.59 23.20
C GLY A 20 6.79 -12.04 22.75
N VAL A 21 7.39 -12.94 23.53
CA VAL A 21 7.34 -14.39 23.29
C VAL A 21 5.91 -14.90 23.42
N GLY A 22 5.16 -14.47 24.43
CA GLY A 22 3.74 -14.80 24.58
C GLY A 22 2.91 -14.35 23.36
N ALA A 23 3.13 -13.13 22.86
CA ALA A 23 2.48 -12.65 21.65
C ALA A 23 2.82 -13.48 20.41
N LEU A 24 4.09 -13.90 20.27
CA LEU A 24 4.50 -14.81 19.19
C LEU A 24 3.77 -16.15 19.29
N VAL A 25 3.74 -16.77 20.49
CA VAL A 25 3.06 -18.06 20.72
C VAL A 25 1.58 -17.94 20.36
N VAL A 26 0.91 -16.90 20.84
CA VAL A 26 -0.51 -16.65 20.51
C VAL A 26 -0.71 -16.47 19.01
N ALA A 27 0.15 -15.68 18.33
CA ALA A 27 0.07 -15.49 16.90
C ALA A 27 0.32 -16.81 16.13
N CYS A 28 1.32 -17.61 16.51
CA CYS A 28 1.59 -18.90 15.89
C CYS A 28 0.42 -19.89 16.09
N MET A 29 -0.14 -19.98 17.30
CA MET A 29 -1.32 -20.79 17.57
C MET A 29 -2.53 -20.31 16.73
N ALA A 30 -2.75 -19.01 16.66
CA ALA A 30 -3.80 -18.44 15.83
C ALA A 30 -3.59 -18.76 14.34
N ILE A 31 -2.36 -18.68 13.82
CA ILE A 31 -2.04 -19.08 12.44
C ILE A 31 -2.34 -20.57 12.19
N LEU A 32 -2.01 -21.44 13.15
CA LEU A 32 -2.21 -22.89 13.01
C LEU A 32 -3.69 -23.29 13.12
N MET A 33 -4.46 -22.67 14.03
CA MET A 33 -5.84 -23.04 14.34
C MET A 33 -6.89 -22.31 13.50
N SER A 34 -6.58 -21.13 12.96
CA SER A 34 -7.53 -20.34 12.18
C SER A 34 -7.47 -20.66 10.68
N PRO A 35 -8.46 -20.18 9.90
CA PRO A 35 -8.41 -20.29 8.45
C PRO A 35 -7.12 -19.66 7.88
N VAL A 36 -6.45 -20.35 6.97
CA VAL A 36 -5.16 -19.97 6.36
C VAL A 36 -5.17 -18.52 5.82
N ARG A 37 -6.34 -18.04 5.38
CA ARG A 37 -6.53 -16.67 4.86
C ARG A 37 -6.24 -15.58 5.89
N LEU A 38 -6.26 -15.90 7.19
CA LEU A 38 -5.97 -14.95 8.27
C LEU A 38 -4.48 -14.87 8.62
N ALA A 39 -3.65 -15.80 8.15
CA ALA A 39 -2.22 -15.80 8.44
C ALA A 39 -1.54 -14.43 8.19
N PRO A 40 -1.75 -13.74 7.05
CA PRO A 40 -1.14 -12.43 6.83
C PRO A 40 -1.65 -11.33 7.80
N VAL A 41 -2.83 -11.50 8.38
CA VAL A 41 -3.40 -10.55 9.35
C VAL A 41 -2.66 -10.66 10.70
N TYR A 42 -2.33 -11.87 11.13
CA TYR A 42 -1.52 -12.07 12.34
C TYR A 42 -0.09 -11.58 12.18
N LEU A 43 0.50 -11.74 10.98
CA LEU A 43 1.80 -11.12 10.68
C LEU A 43 1.73 -9.60 10.72
N LEU A 44 0.65 -9.01 10.19
CA LEU A 44 0.41 -7.57 10.27
C LEU A 44 0.27 -7.10 11.72
N ALA A 45 -0.44 -7.86 12.56
CA ALA A 45 -0.59 -7.55 13.98
C ALA A 45 0.77 -7.56 14.69
N LEU A 46 1.59 -8.60 14.48
CA LEU A 46 2.95 -8.64 15.04
C LEU A 46 3.79 -7.44 14.56
N ALA A 47 3.71 -7.09 13.29
CA ALA A 47 4.45 -5.95 12.75
C ALA A 47 4.02 -4.61 13.35
N ILE A 48 2.75 -4.43 13.68
CA ILE A 48 2.23 -3.17 14.25
C ILE A 48 2.53 -3.05 15.74
N TYR A 49 2.51 -4.16 16.49
CA TYR A 49 2.54 -4.11 17.96
C TYR A 49 3.86 -4.56 18.59
N ILE A 50 4.68 -5.36 17.90
CA ILE A 50 5.92 -5.90 18.45
C ILE A 50 7.13 -5.27 17.75
N PRO A 51 8.04 -4.62 18.51
CA PRO A 51 9.27 -4.06 17.95
C PRO A 51 10.16 -5.16 17.33
N THR A 52 10.78 -4.88 16.19
CA THR A 52 11.76 -5.80 15.54
C THR A 52 13.00 -6.06 16.35
N ALA A 53 13.28 -5.24 17.35
CA ALA A 53 14.34 -5.48 18.33
C ALA A 53 14.06 -6.71 19.19
N GLN A 54 12.81 -7.18 19.27
CA GLN A 54 12.48 -8.47 19.86
C GLN A 54 12.95 -9.58 18.94
N ARG A 55 14.15 -10.12 19.24
CA ARG A 55 14.84 -11.09 18.39
C ARG A 55 15.60 -12.13 19.21
N MET A 56 15.74 -13.29 18.62
CA MET A 56 16.61 -14.36 19.09
C MET A 56 17.78 -14.52 18.12
N VAL A 57 18.99 -14.64 18.63
CA VAL A 57 20.17 -14.97 17.81
C VAL A 57 20.28 -16.47 17.68
N VAL A 58 20.23 -17.00 16.46
CA VAL A 58 20.35 -18.42 16.15
C VAL A 58 21.46 -18.61 15.13
N ALA A 59 22.50 -19.35 15.49
CA ALA A 59 23.66 -19.60 14.64
C ALA A 59 24.31 -18.29 14.09
N GLY A 60 24.36 -17.24 14.90
CA GLY A 60 24.90 -15.93 14.50
C GLY A 60 24.01 -15.10 13.58
N ALA A 61 22.77 -15.52 13.35
CA ALA A 61 21.79 -14.77 12.60
C ALA A 61 20.67 -14.24 13.50
N ASP A 62 20.26 -13.01 13.27
CA ASP A 62 19.13 -12.39 13.95
C ASP A 62 17.80 -12.97 13.47
N PHE A 63 16.97 -13.43 14.41
CA PHE A 63 15.62 -13.91 14.15
C PHE A 63 14.59 -13.03 14.90
N PRO A 64 14.08 -11.95 14.28
CA PRO A 64 12.96 -11.21 14.81
C PRO A 64 11.73 -12.10 14.97
N LEU A 65 10.86 -11.81 15.95
CA LEU A 65 9.65 -12.61 16.21
C LEU A 65 8.74 -12.72 14.98
N LEU A 66 8.68 -11.67 14.15
CA LEU A 66 7.92 -11.68 12.91
C LEU A 66 8.40 -12.78 11.93
N ARG A 67 9.70 -13.06 11.87
CA ARG A 67 10.28 -14.11 11.00
C ARG A 67 9.83 -15.50 11.40
N PHE A 68 9.80 -15.81 12.71
CA PHE A 68 9.26 -17.08 13.20
C PHE A 68 7.80 -17.26 12.79
N ALA A 69 6.97 -16.24 13.01
CA ALA A 69 5.57 -16.30 12.62
C ALA A 69 5.39 -16.44 11.10
N ALA A 70 6.25 -15.81 10.30
CA ALA A 70 6.23 -15.94 8.83
C ALA A 70 6.58 -17.38 8.40
N LEU A 71 7.57 -18.02 9.03
CA LEU A 71 7.91 -19.42 8.77
C LEU A 71 6.76 -20.37 9.12
N VAL A 72 6.12 -20.18 10.29
CA VAL A 72 4.93 -20.95 10.67
C VAL A 72 3.79 -20.75 9.68
N ALA A 73 3.56 -19.51 9.24
CA ALA A 73 2.55 -19.20 8.23
C ALA A 73 2.84 -19.88 6.88
N LEU A 74 4.10 -19.86 6.42
CA LEU A 74 4.52 -20.54 5.18
C LEU A 74 4.30 -22.05 5.28
N GLY A 75 4.73 -22.68 6.36
CA GLY A 75 4.53 -24.10 6.62
C GLY A 75 3.04 -24.46 6.63
N ARG A 76 2.22 -23.68 7.32
CA ARG A 76 0.76 -23.88 7.38
C ARG A 76 0.09 -23.76 6.01
N ILE A 77 0.53 -22.77 5.18
CA ILE A 77 0.04 -22.56 3.83
C ILE A 77 0.45 -23.70 2.91
N ALA A 78 1.71 -24.16 3.01
CA ALA A 78 2.23 -25.27 2.21
C ALA A 78 1.47 -26.57 2.50
N VAL A 79 1.33 -26.96 3.77
CA VAL A 79 0.58 -28.14 4.19
C VAL A 79 -0.89 -28.04 3.84
N GLY A 80 -1.50 -26.84 4.01
CA GLY A 80 -2.89 -26.60 3.66
C GLY A 80 -3.17 -26.47 2.16
N GLY A 81 -2.17 -26.66 1.30
CA GLY A 81 -2.31 -26.60 -0.15
C GLY A 81 -2.58 -25.18 -0.69
N GLY A 82 -2.26 -24.12 0.09
CA GLY A 82 -2.49 -22.74 -0.33
C GLY A 82 -1.67 -22.31 -1.56
N PHE A 83 -0.61 -23.05 -1.89
CA PHE A 83 0.17 -22.86 -3.11
C PHE A 83 -0.35 -23.67 -4.32
N ARG A 84 -1.33 -24.56 -4.12
CA ARG A 84 -1.91 -25.32 -5.23
C ARG A 84 -2.57 -24.38 -6.23
N GLY A 85 -2.27 -24.60 -7.52
CA GLY A 85 -2.77 -23.76 -8.59
C GLY A 85 -2.21 -22.34 -8.61
N LEU A 86 -1.17 -21.99 -7.81
CA LEU A 86 -0.42 -20.74 -7.94
C LEU A 86 0.41 -20.80 -9.22
N SER A 87 0.24 -19.81 -10.09
CA SER A 87 1.06 -19.68 -11.31
C SER A 87 2.07 -18.54 -11.10
N LEU A 88 3.28 -18.93 -10.77
CA LEU A 88 4.39 -17.99 -10.64
C LEU A 88 4.66 -17.28 -11.97
N GLY A 89 5.11 -16.04 -11.93
CA GLY A 89 5.37 -15.23 -13.10
C GLY A 89 6.50 -14.24 -12.91
N GLY A 90 6.59 -13.26 -13.81
CA GLY A 90 7.72 -12.34 -13.85
C GLY A 90 7.92 -11.55 -12.55
N ILE A 91 6.83 -11.14 -11.87
CA ILE A 91 6.95 -10.42 -10.57
C ILE A 91 7.52 -11.36 -9.51
N ASP A 92 7.02 -12.60 -9.43
CA ASP A 92 7.49 -13.59 -8.45
C ASP A 92 9.00 -13.88 -8.67
N PHE A 93 9.39 -14.02 -9.95
CA PHE A 93 10.80 -14.20 -10.32
C PHE A 93 11.67 -13.00 -9.94
N LEU A 94 11.22 -11.77 -10.23
CA LEU A 94 12.01 -10.57 -9.94
C LEU A 94 12.14 -10.33 -8.43
N VAL A 95 11.11 -10.58 -7.64
CA VAL A 95 11.18 -10.52 -6.16
C VAL A 95 12.19 -11.54 -5.63
N ALA A 96 12.14 -12.78 -6.16
CA ALA A 96 13.10 -13.83 -5.79
C ALA A 96 14.53 -13.47 -6.23
N LEU A 97 14.71 -12.92 -7.43
CA LEU A 97 16.01 -12.47 -7.94
C LEU A 97 16.60 -11.36 -7.06
N GLY A 98 15.81 -10.34 -6.70
CA GLY A 98 16.27 -9.28 -5.81
C GLY A 98 16.67 -9.78 -4.42
N ALA A 99 15.94 -10.75 -3.85
CA ALA A 99 16.33 -11.40 -2.61
C ALA A 99 17.62 -12.22 -2.75
N LEU A 100 17.73 -13.00 -3.83
CA LEU A 100 18.92 -13.84 -4.12
C LEU A 100 20.17 -12.98 -4.29
N MET A 101 20.07 -11.88 -5.04
CA MET A 101 21.22 -10.97 -5.24
C MET A 101 21.74 -10.44 -3.90
N LYS A 102 20.88 -10.04 -2.97
CA LYS A 102 21.29 -9.59 -1.63
C LYS A 102 21.92 -10.71 -0.80
N ILE A 103 21.38 -11.93 -0.90
CA ILE A 103 21.94 -13.12 -0.19
C ILE A 103 23.35 -13.42 -0.69
N LEU A 104 23.62 -13.27 -1.98
CA LEU A 104 24.92 -13.59 -2.57
C LEU A 104 25.91 -12.43 -2.45
N CYS A 105 25.50 -11.22 -2.81
CA CYS A 105 26.42 -10.09 -2.97
C CYS A 105 27.03 -9.62 -1.64
N ILE A 106 26.20 -9.47 -0.59
CA ILE A 106 26.68 -8.96 0.70
C ILE A 106 27.80 -9.80 1.31
N PRO A 107 27.68 -11.13 1.43
CA PRO A 107 28.76 -11.96 1.95
C PRO A 107 30.02 -11.95 1.08
N ILE A 108 29.85 -11.95 -0.26
CA ILE A 108 30.98 -11.95 -1.20
C ILE A 108 31.77 -10.63 -1.09
N VAL A 109 31.07 -9.48 -1.19
CA VAL A 109 31.73 -8.17 -1.17
C VAL A 109 32.33 -7.85 0.20
N SER A 110 31.72 -8.34 1.29
CA SER A 110 32.24 -8.14 2.66
C SER A 110 33.39 -9.08 3.02
N GLY A 111 33.61 -10.14 2.24
CA GLY A 111 34.57 -11.20 2.58
C GLY A 111 34.21 -12.00 3.86
N LYS A 112 32.92 -11.95 4.28
CA LYS A 112 32.42 -12.57 5.52
C LYS A 112 31.38 -13.64 5.21
N PRO A 113 31.76 -14.91 5.00
CA PRO A 113 30.83 -15.98 4.65
C PRO A 113 29.73 -16.22 5.70
N ASN A 114 30.00 -15.95 6.98
CA ASN A 114 29.04 -16.07 8.06
C ASN A 114 27.79 -15.19 7.88
N LEU A 115 27.91 -14.09 7.12
CA LEU A 115 26.77 -13.22 6.79
C LEU A 115 25.73 -13.90 5.89
N VAL A 116 26.06 -15.03 5.23
CA VAL A 116 25.09 -15.77 4.39
C VAL A 116 23.85 -16.16 5.23
N PHE A 117 24.02 -16.67 6.44
CA PHE A 117 22.89 -17.03 7.30
C PHE A 117 22.01 -15.82 7.65
N GLN A 118 22.63 -14.68 7.95
CA GLN A 118 21.90 -13.44 8.20
C GLN A 118 21.11 -12.97 6.96
N GLN A 119 21.72 -13.05 5.77
CA GLN A 119 21.07 -12.67 4.53
C GLN A 119 19.96 -13.64 4.09
N ILE A 120 20.10 -14.95 4.36
CA ILE A 120 19.01 -15.92 4.20
C ILE A 120 17.84 -15.53 5.10
N GLY A 121 18.10 -15.17 6.36
CA GLY A 121 17.07 -14.65 7.26
C GLY A 121 16.34 -13.42 6.69
N SER A 122 17.08 -12.45 6.16
CA SER A 122 16.49 -11.29 5.46
C SER A 122 15.68 -11.68 4.21
N GLY A 123 16.14 -12.72 3.49
CA GLY A 123 15.41 -13.32 2.37
C GLY A 123 14.06 -13.93 2.82
N ILE A 124 14.00 -14.55 4.01
CA ILE A 124 12.75 -15.05 4.60
C ILE A 124 11.81 -13.89 4.92
N ASP A 125 12.30 -12.80 5.48
CA ASP A 125 11.46 -11.62 5.78
C ASP A 125 10.84 -11.01 4.50
N THR A 126 11.55 -11.05 3.39
CA THR A 126 11.12 -10.48 2.11
C THR A 126 10.28 -11.48 1.32
N LEU A 127 10.90 -12.56 0.89
CA LEU A 127 10.27 -13.57 0.05
C LEU A 127 9.21 -14.37 0.80
N GLY A 128 9.43 -14.64 2.09
CA GLY A 128 8.48 -15.35 2.93
C GLY A 128 7.17 -14.59 3.10
N ILE A 129 7.23 -13.30 3.47
CA ILE A 129 6.04 -12.45 3.59
C ILE A 129 5.33 -12.31 2.24
N TYR A 130 6.10 -12.10 1.16
CA TYR A 130 5.56 -12.07 -0.20
C TYR A 130 4.78 -13.35 -0.52
N MET A 131 5.35 -14.52 -0.27
CA MET A 131 4.72 -15.82 -0.55
C MET A 131 3.53 -16.12 0.36
N VAL A 132 3.51 -15.65 1.62
CA VAL A 132 2.34 -15.75 2.50
C VAL A 132 1.15 -15.04 1.85
N ILE A 133 1.34 -13.82 1.34
CA ILE A 133 0.27 -13.09 0.63
C ILE A 133 -0.12 -13.81 -0.67
N ARG A 134 0.85 -14.26 -1.46
CA ARG A 134 0.59 -14.96 -2.73
C ARG A 134 -0.19 -16.27 -2.53
N GLY A 135 0.06 -16.97 -1.42
CA GLY A 135 -0.65 -18.21 -1.05
C GLY A 135 -2.06 -17.99 -0.50
N THR A 136 -2.35 -16.81 0.06
CA THR A 136 -3.60 -16.54 0.79
C THR A 136 -4.56 -15.58 0.08
N VAL A 137 -4.05 -14.58 -0.65
CA VAL A 137 -4.84 -13.57 -1.37
C VAL A 137 -4.81 -13.90 -2.87
N ARG A 138 -5.86 -14.54 -3.36
CA ARG A 138 -5.92 -15.09 -4.72
C ARG A 138 -6.79 -14.26 -5.68
N ASN A 139 -7.64 -13.39 -5.17
CA ASN A 139 -8.59 -12.59 -5.92
C ASN A 139 -8.96 -11.32 -5.15
N LEU A 140 -9.77 -10.45 -5.77
CA LEU A 140 -10.20 -9.19 -5.16
C LEU A 140 -11.09 -9.39 -3.91
N ALA A 141 -11.83 -10.50 -3.82
CA ALA A 141 -12.64 -10.78 -2.63
C ALA A 141 -11.74 -11.08 -1.42
N ASP A 142 -10.66 -11.82 -1.60
CA ASP A 142 -9.66 -12.06 -0.55
C ASP A 142 -8.93 -10.75 -0.17
N LEU A 143 -8.58 -9.92 -1.15
CA LEU A 143 -7.99 -8.60 -0.92
C LEU A 143 -8.90 -7.70 -0.08
N ARG A 144 -10.21 -7.70 -0.36
CA ARG A 144 -11.20 -6.95 0.42
C ARG A 144 -11.30 -7.45 1.85
N ARG A 145 -11.27 -8.77 2.06
CA ARG A 145 -11.25 -9.37 3.41
C ARG A 145 -10.00 -8.96 4.17
N TYR A 146 -8.84 -9.04 3.51
CA TYR A 146 -7.57 -8.57 4.08
C TYR A 146 -7.63 -7.09 4.44
N SER A 147 -8.14 -6.23 3.55
CA SER A 147 -8.30 -4.78 3.79
C SER A 147 -9.14 -4.49 5.04
N THR A 148 -10.27 -5.21 5.22
CA THR A 148 -11.11 -5.07 6.42
C THR A 148 -10.38 -5.54 7.67
N ALA A 149 -9.73 -6.70 7.62
CA ALA A 149 -9.00 -7.24 8.76
C ALA A 149 -7.78 -6.37 9.12
N ALA A 150 -7.09 -5.81 8.12
CA ALA A 150 -6.01 -4.85 8.34
C ALA A 150 -6.50 -3.60 9.07
N LEU A 151 -7.72 -3.10 8.78
CA LEU A 151 -8.30 -1.99 9.51
C LEU A 151 -8.59 -2.35 10.98
N VAL A 152 -9.16 -3.53 11.22
CA VAL A 152 -9.45 -4.01 12.60
C VAL A 152 -8.17 -4.09 13.43
N VAL A 153 -7.06 -4.52 12.81
CA VAL A 153 -5.75 -4.58 13.48
C VAL A 153 -5.12 -3.20 13.64
N ALA A 154 -5.23 -2.31 12.64
CA ALA A 154 -4.57 -1.01 12.65
C ALA A 154 -5.29 0.03 13.53
N ALA A 155 -6.61 -0.03 13.65
CA ALA A 155 -7.39 0.97 14.37
C ALA A 155 -7.04 1.08 15.87
N PRO A 156 -6.86 -0.02 16.64
CA PRO A 156 -6.45 0.09 18.04
C PRO A 156 -5.04 0.68 18.20
N ALA A 157 -4.13 0.46 17.26
CA ALA A 157 -2.79 1.05 17.30
C ALA A 157 -2.85 2.58 17.29
N THR A 158 -3.83 3.18 16.61
CA THR A 158 -4.02 4.63 16.60
C THR A 158 -4.23 5.20 18.00
N VAL A 159 -4.94 4.47 18.86
CA VAL A 159 -5.13 4.86 20.27
C VAL A 159 -3.78 4.88 21.01
N ILE A 160 -2.92 3.89 20.75
CA ILE A 160 -1.58 3.83 21.33
C ILE A 160 -0.74 5.05 20.88
N PHE A 161 -0.79 5.40 19.59
CA PHE A 161 -0.10 6.60 19.07
C PHE A 161 -0.66 7.90 19.67
N LEU A 162 -1.98 8.00 19.90
CA LEU A 162 -2.59 9.17 20.55
C LEU A 162 -2.16 9.28 22.02
N ILE A 163 -2.10 8.16 22.75
CA ILE A 163 -1.59 8.13 24.13
C ILE A 163 -0.11 8.53 24.16
N GLU A 164 0.71 7.97 23.25
CA GLU A 164 2.12 8.35 23.12
C GLU A 164 2.26 9.86 22.86
N ARG A 165 1.40 10.41 21.97
CA ARG A 165 1.37 11.84 21.68
C ARG A 165 0.98 12.71 22.88
N ALA A 166 0.01 12.25 23.67
CA ALA A 166 -0.51 12.99 24.84
C ALA A 166 0.43 12.93 26.04
N THR A 167 1.10 11.78 26.23
CA THR A 167 1.92 11.54 27.43
C THR A 167 3.42 11.72 27.21
N GLY A 168 3.88 11.73 25.97
CA GLY A 168 5.31 11.69 25.62
C GLY A 168 5.98 10.35 25.96
N ARG A 169 5.20 9.31 26.29
CA ARG A 169 5.68 7.97 26.64
C ARG A 169 5.20 6.94 25.66
N ASN A 170 6.13 6.17 25.11
CA ASN A 170 5.81 5.06 24.22
C ASN A 170 5.41 3.83 25.04
N MET A 171 4.14 3.45 24.98
CA MET A 171 3.62 2.28 25.70
C MET A 171 4.24 0.96 25.24
N LEU A 172 4.67 0.87 23.96
CA LEU A 172 5.27 -0.35 23.42
C LEU A 172 6.76 -0.49 23.80
N SER A 173 7.33 0.48 24.49
CA SER A 173 8.67 0.39 25.09
C SER A 173 8.79 -0.72 26.14
N VAL A 174 7.67 -1.22 26.68
CA VAL A 174 7.63 -2.37 27.57
C VAL A 174 8.32 -3.61 26.97
N PHE A 175 8.27 -3.76 25.66
CA PHE A 175 8.96 -4.84 24.95
C PHE A 175 10.48 -4.60 24.82
N GLY A 176 10.96 -3.38 25.05
CA GLY A 176 12.34 -2.99 24.72
C GLY A 176 12.58 -2.73 23.22
N GLY A 177 13.75 -2.16 22.90
CA GLY A 177 14.18 -1.87 21.53
C GLY A 177 13.54 -0.66 20.87
N VAL A 178 12.62 0.00 21.57
CA VAL A 178 12.10 1.33 21.24
C VAL A 178 12.21 2.23 22.49
N PRO A 179 12.46 3.54 22.34
CA PRO A 179 12.64 4.43 23.46
C PRO A 179 11.35 4.54 24.30
N MET A 180 11.52 4.61 25.64
CA MET A 180 10.41 4.85 26.57
C MET A 180 9.84 6.26 26.40
N PHE A 181 10.72 7.25 26.20
CA PHE A 181 10.31 8.64 25.99
C PHE A 181 10.35 8.95 24.51
N THR A 182 9.26 9.53 24.04
CA THR A 182 9.12 9.91 22.63
C THR A 182 10.11 11.00 22.26
N ALA A 183 10.83 10.80 21.16
CA ALA A 183 11.79 11.79 20.66
C ALA A 183 11.11 13.13 20.33
N VAL A 184 11.76 14.23 20.67
CA VAL A 184 11.32 15.59 20.35
C VAL A 184 12.23 16.18 19.28
N ARG A 185 11.66 16.76 18.23
CA ARG A 185 12.39 17.54 17.24
C ARG A 185 11.61 18.81 16.92
N GLU A 186 12.29 19.95 16.99
CA GLU A 186 11.65 21.26 16.73
C GLU A 186 10.40 21.47 17.60
N GLY A 187 10.48 21.09 18.89
CA GLY A 187 9.37 21.20 19.84
C GLY A 187 8.20 20.24 19.62
N LYS A 188 8.27 19.31 18.64
CA LYS A 188 7.20 18.37 18.33
C LYS A 188 7.57 16.94 18.72
N LEU A 189 6.66 16.26 19.42
CA LEU A 189 6.78 14.82 19.72
C LEU A 189 6.68 14.01 18.44
N ARG A 190 7.57 13.03 18.27
CA ARG A 190 7.66 12.13 17.10
C ARG A 190 7.33 10.71 17.51
N CYS A 191 6.03 10.41 17.59
CA CYS A 191 5.55 9.09 17.98
C CYS A 191 5.98 8.02 16.98
N GLN A 192 6.44 6.88 17.49
CA GLN A 192 6.93 5.77 16.66
C GLN A 192 6.30 4.42 16.99
N GLY A 193 5.61 4.27 18.13
CA GLY A 193 5.03 2.99 18.55
C GLY A 193 6.08 1.88 18.60
N ALA A 194 5.80 0.73 17.97
CA ALA A 194 6.72 -0.40 17.86
C ALA A 194 7.78 -0.24 16.76
N PHE A 195 7.71 0.80 15.95
CA PHE A 195 8.63 0.98 14.82
C PHE A 195 9.96 1.58 15.28
N SER A 196 11.02 1.27 14.57
CA SER A 196 12.35 1.78 14.88
C SER A 196 12.46 3.31 14.72
N HIS A 197 11.55 3.93 13.97
CA HIS A 197 11.55 5.36 13.70
C HIS A 197 10.16 5.90 13.37
N ALA A 198 9.83 7.13 13.79
CA ALA A 198 8.54 7.76 13.51
C ALA A 198 8.23 7.89 12.01
N ILE A 199 9.25 8.13 11.17
CA ILE A 199 9.08 8.17 9.70
C ILE A 199 8.54 6.85 9.19
N LEU A 200 9.12 5.72 9.63
CA LEU A 200 8.74 4.38 9.21
C LEU A 200 7.32 4.02 9.64
N ALA A 201 6.95 4.39 10.88
CA ALA A 201 5.59 4.24 11.38
C ALA A 201 4.58 4.95 10.49
N GLY A 202 4.78 6.26 10.25
CA GLY A 202 3.89 7.04 9.41
C GLY A 202 3.79 6.50 7.97
N CYS A 203 4.92 6.15 7.35
CA CYS A 203 4.95 5.57 6.00
C CYS A 203 4.23 4.21 5.94
N PHE A 204 4.35 3.38 6.97
CA PHE A 204 3.65 2.10 7.06
C PHE A 204 2.13 2.26 7.02
N PHE A 205 1.58 3.18 7.82
CA PHE A 205 0.13 3.43 7.84
C PHE A 205 -0.36 4.13 6.57
N VAL A 206 0.41 5.03 5.98
CA VAL A 206 0.11 5.63 4.67
C VAL A 206 0.06 4.55 3.58
N ALA A 207 0.95 3.57 3.62
CA ALA A 207 0.95 2.48 2.63
C ALA A 207 -0.27 1.54 2.72
N LEU A 208 -0.95 1.47 3.88
CA LEU A 208 -2.23 0.76 4.03
C LEU A 208 -3.42 1.55 3.50
N LEU A 209 -3.34 2.87 3.46
CA LEU A 209 -4.43 3.77 3.10
C LEU A 209 -5.11 3.44 1.75
N PRO A 210 -4.38 3.11 0.66
CA PRO A 210 -5.01 2.76 -0.62
C PRO A 210 -5.92 1.54 -0.54
N LEU A 211 -5.61 0.57 0.31
CA LEU A 211 -6.44 -0.63 0.48
C LEU A 211 -7.81 -0.29 1.07
N TRP A 212 -7.88 0.71 1.93
CA TRP A 212 -9.13 1.18 2.54
C TRP A 212 -9.90 2.11 1.61
N ILE A 213 -9.23 3.08 0.97
CA ILE A 213 -9.84 3.96 -0.02
C ILE A 213 -10.41 3.16 -1.20
N GLY A 214 -9.74 2.08 -1.61
CA GLY A 214 -10.19 1.18 -2.67
C GLY A 214 -11.58 0.57 -2.43
N ARG A 215 -12.06 0.56 -1.17
CA ARG A 215 -13.39 0.10 -0.77
C ARG A 215 -14.51 1.15 -0.99
N TRP A 216 -14.17 2.39 -1.30
CA TRP A 216 -15.11 3.51 -1.36
C TRP A 216 -16.37 3.23 -2.21
N ARG A 217 -16.23 2.46 -3.28
CA ARG A 217 -17.31 2.16 -4.22
C ARG A 217 -18.16 0.93 -3.86
N GLU A 218 -17.96 0.34 -2.70
CA GLU A 218 -18.69 -0.85 -2.22
C GLU A 218 -19.95 -0.50 -1.37
N GLY A 219 -20.56 0.64 -1.61
CA GLY A 219 -21.73 1.11 -0.84
C GLY A 219 -21.36 1.64 0.54
N PHE A 220 -22.33 1.68 1.45
CA PHE A 220 -22.17 2.30 2.78
C PHE A 220 -21.03 1.66 3.60
N ARG A 221 -21.00 0.33 3.70
CA ARG A 221 -19.94 -0.39 4.43
C ARG A 221 -18.54 -0.08 3.88
N GLY A 222 -18.41 -0.02 2.55
CA GLY A 222 -17.13 0.31 1.93
C GLY A 222 -16.70 1.74 2.21
N LYS A 223 -17.63 2.70 2.19
CA LYS A 223 -17.36 4.10 2.55
C LYS A 223 -16.95 4.24 4.00
N THR A 224 -17.58 3.49 4.92
CA THR A 224 -17.19 3.45 6.35
C THR A 224 -15.76 2.94 6.51
N ILE A 225 -15.40 1.82 5.85
CA ILE A 225 -14.03 1.29 5.89
C ILE A 225 -13.03 2.31 5.34
N ALA A 226 -13.35 2.96 4.23
CA ALA A 226 -12.50 3.99 3.63
C ALA A 226 -12.35 5.21 4.55
N GLY A 227 -13.44 5.70 5.13
CA GLY A 227 -13.43 6.86 6.04
C GLY A 227 -12.65 6.59 7.33
N VAL A 228 -12.96 5.49 8.01
CA VAL A 228 -12.26 5.10 9.25
C VAL A 228 -10.78 4.80 8.95
N GLY A 229 -10.47 4.07 7.87
CA GLY A 229 -9.09 3.78 7.48
C GLY A 229 -8.30 5.05 7.15
N THR A 230 -8.93 6.02 6.50
CA THR A 230 -8.31 7.33 6.24
C THR A 230 -8.04 8.07 7.56
N ALA A 231 -8.99 8.09 8.48
CA ALA A 231 -8.81 8.70 9.80
C ALA A 231 -7.65 8.03 10.57
N VAL A 232 -7.60 6.69 10.61
CA VAL A 232 -6.52 5.92 11.23
C VAL A 232 -5.16 6.31 10.67
N ALA A 233 -5.00 6.31 9.34
CA ALA A 233 -3.72 6.64 8.72
C ALA A 233 -3.30 8.10 9.00
N LEU A 234 -4.22 9.05 8.83
CA LEU A 234 -3.92 10.48 9.01
C LEU A 234 -3.64 10.83 10.48
N LEU A 235 -4.33 10.21 11.45
CA LEU A 235 -4.03 10.39 12.86
C LEU A 235 -2.64 9.88 13.23
N VAL A 236 -2.23 8.71 12.71
CA VAL A 236 -0.88 8.20 12.94
C VAL A 236 0.15 9.12 12.28
N VAL A 237 -0.06 9.58 11.04
CA VAL A 237 0.83 10.56 10.38
C VAL A 237 0.97 11.83 11.21
N PHE A 238 -0.13 12.35 11.75
CA PHE A 238 -0.12 13.50 12.65
C PHE A 238 0.72 13.25 13.91
N CYS A 239 0.55 12.09 14.55
CA CYS A 239 1.32 11.72 15.75
C CYS A 239 2.82 11.57 15.45
N CYS A 240 3.18 11.09 14.27
CA CYS A 240 4.58 10.92 13.87
C CYS A 240 5.33 12.24 13.66
N SER A 241 4.64 13.35 13.44
CA SER A 241 5.21 14.70 13.24
C SER A 241 6.44 14.70 12.32
N SER A 242 6.31 14.07 11.15
CA SER A 242 7.40 13.92 10.18
C SER A 242 6.96 14.30 8.77
N SER A 243 7.83 15.02 8.04
CA SER A 243 7.55 15.50 6.68
C SER A 243 7.36 14.36 5.67
N THR A 244 8.14 13.28 5.77
CA THR A 244 8.09 12.19 4.78
C THR A 244 6.72 11.50 4.70
N PRO A 245 6.06 11.08 5.80
CA PRO A 245 4.69 10.54 5.74
C PRO A 245 3.66 11.53 5.19
N VAL A 246 3.82 12.84 5.47
CA VAL A 246 2.95 13.90 4.92
C VAL A 246 3.12 13.98 3.42
N VAL A 247 4.35 14.08 2.92
CA VAL A 247 4.68 14.08 1.48
C VAL A 247 4.15 12.80 0.82
N ALA A 248 4.33 11.65 1.45
CA ALA A 248 3.79 10.36 0.99
C ALA A 248 2.27 10.41 0.83
N THR A 249 1.55 11.02 1.78
CA THR A 249 0.09 11.19 1.72
C THR A 249 -0.31 12.09 0.56
N VAL A 250 0.45 13.18 0.31
CA VAL A 250 0.21 14.08 -0.84
C VAL A 250 0.40 13.34 -2.16
N PHE A 251 1.51 12.60 -2.33
CA PHE A 251 1.73 11.82 -3.56
C PHE A 251 0.66 10.74 -3.76
N LEU A 252 0.25 10.08 -2.68
CA LEU A 252 -0.83 9.11 -2.75
C LEU A 252 -2.16 9.75 -3.17
N THR A 253 -2.49 10.91 -2.62
CA THR A 253 -3.68 11.68 -3.00
C THR A 253 -3.62 12.08 -4.48
N ALA A 254 -2.45 12.53 -4.95
CA ALA A 254 -2.22 12.81 -6.37
C ALA A 254 -2.40 11.54 -7.23
N GLY A 255 -1.90 10.38 -6.76
CA GLY A 255 -2.13 9.08 -7.39
C GLY A 255 -3.62 8.76 -7.52
N PHE A 256 -4.43 9.01 -6.49
CA PHE A 256 -5.89 8.83 -6.57
C PHE A 256 -6.58 9.88 -7.45
N ALA A 257 -6.11 11.13 -7.46
CA ALA A 257 -6.60 12.14 -8.40
C ALA A 257 -6.38 11.71 -9.87
N GLY A 258 -5.30 10.99 -10.15
CA GLY A 258 -5.03 10.36 -11.44
C GLY A 258 -6.10 9.33 -11.86
N TYR A 259 -7.00 8.90 -10.97
CA TYR A 259 -8.13 8.04 -11.34
C TYR A 259 -9.06 8.68 -12.36
N PHE A 260 -9.20 9.97 -12.36
CA PHE A 260 -9.99 10.69 -13.35
C PHE A 260 -9.38 10.65 -14.77
N LEU A 261 -8.06 10.39 -14.82
CA LEU A 261 -7.25 10.28 -16.03
C LEU A 261 -6.81 8.85 -16.34
N TRP A 262 -7.48 7.83 -15.75
CA TRP A 262 -7.03 6.44 -15.83
C TRP A 262 -6.83 5.93 -17.27
N SER A 263 -7.66 6.40 -18.22
CA SER A 263 -7.55 6.05 -19.64
C SER A 263 -6.30 6.65 -20.31
N SER A 264 -5.81 7.77 -19.81
CA SER A 264 -4.68 8.53 -20.34
C SER A 264 -3.40 8.35 -19.50
N LEU A 265 -3.41 7.53 -18.44
CA LEU A 265 -2.25 7.35 -17.55
C LEU A 265 -0.96 6.99 -18.29
N ARG A 266 -1.06 6.19 -19.36
CA ARG A 266 0.12 5.86 -20.18
C ARG A 266 0.73 7.12 -20.81
N ALA A 267 -0.09 7.99 -21.37
CA ALA A 267 0.36 9.25 -21.93
C ALA A 267 0.96 10.16 -20.85
N VAL A 268 0.32 10.26 -19.68
CA VAL A 268 0.83 11.04 -18.54
C VAL A 268 2.21 10.53 -18.10
N TRP A 269 2.39 9.21 -17.96
CA TRP A 269 3.69 8.63 -17.61
C TRP A 269 4.75 8.88 -18.67
N VAL A 270 4.43 8.67 -19.96
CA VAL A 270 5.36 8.92 -21.05
C VAL A 270 5.73 10.38 -21.11
N SER A 271 4.76 11.30 -21.01
CA SER A 271 5.01 12.74 -20.99
C SER A 271 5.88 13.14 -19.78
N GLY A 272 5.62 12.57 -18.60
CA GLY A 272 6.44 12.82 -17.41
C GLY A 272 7.89 12.36 -17.58
N LEU A 273 8.11 11.18 -18.16
CA LEU A 273 9.45 10.67 -18.44
C LEU A 273 10.17 11.51 -19.50
N VAL A 274 9.49 11.90 -20.58
CA VAL A 274 10.04 12.79 -21.59
C VAL A 274 10.41 14.15 -20.99
N LEU A 275 9.53 14.71 -20.15
CA LEU A 275 9.80 15.97 -19.47
C LEU A 275 11.01 15.83 -18.53
N ALA A 276 11.08 14.77 -17.73
CA ALA A 276 12.22 14.51 -16.85
C ALA A 276 13.54 14.37 -17.66
N PHE A 277 13.48 13.68 -18.81
CA PHE A 277 14.60 13.55 -19.71
C PHE A 277 15.05 14.91 -20.27
N ILE A 278 14.14 15.73 -20.77
CA ILE A 278 14.44 17.07 -21.29
C ILE A 278 15.03 17.95 -20.18
N LEU A 279 14.41 17.96 -18.99
CA LEU A 279 14.90 18.74 -17.85
C LEU A 279 16.30 18.32 -17.43
N ASN A 280 16.67 17.06 -17.57
CA ASN A 280 18.00 16.58 -17.24
C ASN A 280 19.10 17.22 -18.12
N PHE A 281 18.79 17.58 -19.38
CA PHE A 281 19.75 18.28 -20.26
C PHE A 281 19.75 19.80 -20.04
N VAL A 282 18.64 20.36 -19.59
CA VAL A 282 18.52 21.80 -19.35
C VAL A 282 19.10 22.22 -17.99
N MET A 283 19.04 21.34 -17.01
CA MET A 283 19.48 21.62 -15.63
C MET A 283 20.97 21.34 -15.46
N LYS A 284 21.70 22.26 -14.83
CA LYS A 284 23.16 22.15 -14.56
C LYS A 284 23.53 20.95 -13.67
N HIS A 285 22.62 20.53 -12.76
CA HIS A 285 22.87 19.50 -11.75
C HIS A 285 21.96 18.25 -11.89
N GLY A 286 21.38 18.03 -13.07
CA GLY A 286 20.45 16.92 -13.31
C GLY A 286 19.06 17.14 -12.69
N VAL A 287 18.07 16.39 -13.17
CA VAL A 287 16.66 16.53 -12.74
C VAL A 287 16.47 16.18 -11.27
N TRP A 288 17.30 15.30 -10.70
CA TRP A 288 17.23 14.89 -9.28
C TRP A 288 17.52 16.04 -8.31
N HIS A 289 18.14 17.13 -8.74
CA HIS A 289 18.32 18.33 -7.92
C HIS A 289 17.00 18.98 -7.49
N LEU A 290 15.88 18.70 -8.20
CA LEU A 290 14.57 19.16 -7.78
C LEU A 290 14.15 18.60 -6.42
N ILE A 291 14.69 17.42 -6.03
CA ILE A 291 14.43 16.81 -4.72
C ILE A 291 14.96 17.70 -3.57
N ALA A 292 16.07 18.41 -3.80
CA ALA A 292 16.61 19.34 -2.81
C ALA A 292 15.65 20.48 -2.46
N ARG A 293 14.74 20.84 -3.40
CA ARG A 293 13.76 21.92 -3.24
C ARG A 293 12.46 21.48 -2.58
N ILE A 294 12.25 20.16 -2.38
CA ILE A 294 11.07 19.62 -1.72
C ILE A 294 11.30 19.62 -0.22
N ASP A 295 11.16 20.77 0.41
CA ASP A 295 11.18 20.92 1.88
C ASP A 295 9.81 21.44 2.32
N MET A 296 8.92 20.53 2.76
CA MET A 296 7.54 20.90 3.13
C MET A 296 7.35 21.19 4.62
N VAL A 297 8.31 20.86 5.49
CA VAL A 297 8.11 20.95 6.96
C VAL A 297 9.37 21.46 7.71
N GLY A 298 10.30 22.09 7.02
CA GLY A 298 11.54 22.62 7.63
C GLY A 298 12.58 21.53 7.95
N GLY A 299 13.83 21.81 7.64
CA GLY A 299 14.99 20.95 7.90
C GLY A 299 15.65 20.40 6.63
N SER A 300 16.97 20.37 6.60
CA SER A 300 17.85 20.10 5.44
C SER A 300 17.77 18.70 4.80
N THR A 301 16.69 17.95 5.01
CA THR A 301 16.57 16.56 4.56
C THR A 301 16.44 16.42 3.03
N GLY A 302 15.94 17.43 2.32
CA GLY A 302 15.87 17.42 0.85
C GLY A 302 17.24 17.48 0.21
N TYR A 303 18.14 18.32 0.74
CA TYR A 303 19.52 18.46 0.25
C TYR A 303 20.35 17.19 0.47
N HIS A 304 20.20 16.54 1.63
CA HIS A 304 20.86 15.25 1.90
C HIS A 304 20.42 14.16 0.89
N ARG A 305 19.14 14.10 0.53
CA ARG A 305 18.63 13.16 -0.47
C ARG A 305 19.20 13.42 -1.86
N TYR A 306 19.31 14.68 -2.24
CA TYR A 306 19.98 15.06 -3.48
C TYR A 306 21.43 14.62 -3.48
N LEU A 307 22.22 14.95 -2.43
CA LEU A 307 23.61 14.55 -2.31
C LEU A 307 23.81 13.03 -2.39
N LEU A 308 22.90 12.27 -1.75
CA LEU A 308 22.94 10.80 -1.77
C LEU A 308 22.72 10.24 -3.19
N ILE A 309 21.78 10.80 -3.96
CA ILE A 309 21.53 10.37 -5.34
C ILE A 309 22.71 10.75 -6.22
N ASP A 310 23.22 11.96 -6.09
CA ASP A 310 24.36 12.44 -6.86
C ASP A 310 25.61 11.60 -6.60
N ALA A 311 25.91 11.33 -5.32
CA ALA A 311 26.99 10.46 -4.92
C ALA A 311 26.85 9.03 -5.46
N ALA A 312 25.64 8.46 -5.38
CA ALA A 312 25.39 7.11 -5.90
C ALA A 312 25.62 7.02 -7.42
N ILE A 313 25.32 8.08 -8.17
CA ILE A 313 25.57 8.15 -9.61
C ILE A 313 27.08 8.27 -9.87
N ASN A 314 27.77 9.16 -9.15
CA ASN A 314 29.21 9.38 -9.32
C ASN A 314 30.05 8.14 -8.93
N HIS A 315 29.58 7.36 -7.95
CA HIS A 315 30.22 6.11 -7.51
C HIS A 315 29.57 4.86 -8.11
N PHE A 316 28.87 4.98 -9.24
CA PHE A 316 28.11 3.87 -9.86
C PHE A 316 28.97 2.61 -10.05
N GLY A 317 30.24 2.76 -10.51
CA GLY A 317 31.15 1.64 -10.73
C GLY A 317 31.47 0.81 -9.50
N GLU A 318 31.36 1.39 -8.29
CA GLU A 318 31.65 0.69 -7.02
C GLU A 318 30.56 -0.29 -6.62
N TRP A 319 29.30 0.02 -6.92
CA TRP A 319 28.18 -0.78 -6.48
C TRP A 319 27.39 -1.47 -7.59
N ALA A 320 27.61 -1.12 -8.85
CA ALA A 320 26.81 -1.61 -9.95
C ALA A 320 26.82 -3.14 -10.07
N LEU A 321 27.98 -3.80 -9.89
CA LEU A 321 28.09 -5.23 -10.11
C LEU A 321 27.52 -6.05 -8.95
N MET A 322 28.03 -5.82 -7.72
CA MET A 322 27.72 -6.63 -6.55
C MET A 322 27.35 -5.81 -5.29
N GLY A 323 27.16 -4.50 -5.45
CA GLY A 323 26.98 -3.62 -4.31
C GLY A 323 28.31 -3.21 -3.65
N THR A 324 28.22 -2.54 -2.49
CA THR A 324 29.37 -2.10 -1.69
C THR A 324 29.10 -2.25 -0.21
N THR A 325 30.14 -2.44 0.58
CA THR A 325 30.04 -2.60 2.04
C THR A 325 29.97 -1.29 2.79
N SER A 326 30.39 -0.17 2.19
CA SER A 326 30.43 1.13 2.83
C SER A 326 30.20 2.24 1.83
N THR A 327 29.45 3.25 2.23
CA THR A 327 29.24 4.51 1.51
C THR A 327 29.76 5.71 2.28
N MET A 328 30.57 5.48 3.35
CA MET A 328 31.08 6.55 4.20
C MET A 328 31.96 7.55 3.44
N HIS A 329 32.71 7.06 2.45
CA HIS A 329 33.59 7.88 1.62
C HIS A 329 32.88 8.72 0.56
N TRP A 330 31.58 8.47 0.33
CA TRP A 330 30.76 9.25 -0.62
C TRP A 330 30.52 10.69 -0.15
N GLY A 331 30.59 10.94 1.17
CA GLY A 331 30.41 12.24 1.77
C GLY A 331 29.85 12.20 3.19
N ASN A 332 29.82 13.37 3.85
CA ASN A 332 29.34 13.49 5.21
C ASN A 332 27.88 13.07 5.36
N GLY A 333 27.64 12.07 6.22
CA GLY A 333 26.31 11.55 6.52
C GLY A 333 25.74 10.59 5.44
N LEU A 334 26.45 10.35 4.31
CA LEU A 334 25.96 9.49 3.22
C LEU A 334 26.11 7.99 3.50
N PHE A 335 26.60 7.63 4.69
CA PHE A 335 26.47 6.27 5.21
C PHE A 335 25.01 5.90 5.55
N ASP A 336 24.15 6.89 5.82
CA ASP A 336 22.71 6.69 6.01
C ASP A 336 21.97 6.78 4.67
N ILE A 337 21.70 5.61 4.08
CA ILE A 337 21.06 5.51 2.77
C ILE A 337 19.54 5.66 2.94
N THR A 338 19.05 6.88 2.85
CA THR A 338 17.61 7.21 2.97
C THR A 338 16.84 7.05 1.66
N ASN A 339 17.31 6.23 0.72
CA ASN A 339 16.68 5.97 -0.57
C ASN A 339 16.67 4.47 -0.85
N GLN A 340 15.46 3.88 -1.02
CA GLN A 340 15.30 2.44 -1.21
C GLN A 340 15.94 1.94 -2.51
N TYR A 341 15.89 2.71 -3.58
CA TYR A 341 16.48 2.30 -4.86
C TYR A 341 17.99 2.17 -4.79
N ILE A 342 18.63 3.14 -4.14
CA ILE A 342 20.08 3.11 -3.90
C ILE A 342 20.42 1.97 -2.93
N LEU A 343 19.61 1.78 -1.88
CA LEU A 343 19.83 0.71 -0.89
C LEU A 343 19.79 -0.68 -1.55
N GLU A 344 18.86 -0.93 -2.46
CA GLU A 344 18.79 -2.21 -3.19
C GLU A 344 20.06 -2.41 -4.05
N GLY A 345 20.55 -1.35 -4.71
CA GLY A 345 21.77 -1.37 -5.48
C GLY A 345 23.03 -1.61 -4.64
N VAL A 346 23.17 -0.87 -3.55
CA VAL A 346 24.30 -1.00 -2.62
C VAL A 346 24.35 -2.39 -1.99
N ARG A 347 23.22 -3.06 -1.79
CA ARG A 347 23.13 -4.40 -1.17
C ARG A 347 23.18 -5.56 -2.14
N GLY A 348 22.74 -5.39 -3.39
CA GLY A 348 22.57 -6.50 -4.33
C GLY A 348 22.97 -6.16 -5.76
N GLY A 349 23.72 -5.07 -5.95
CA GLY A 349 24.13 -4.58 -7.28
C GLY A 349 22.97 -4.00 -8.09
N PHE A 350 23.29 -3.50 -9.27
CA PHE A 350 22.30 -2.92 -10.18
C PHE A 350 21.21 -3.91 -10.60
N VAL A 351 21.52 -5.22 -10.61
CA VAL A 351 20.53 -6.27 -10.89
C VAL A 351 19.39 -6.28 -9.86
N ALA A 352 19.68 -6.07 -8.55
CA ALA A 352 18.64 -5.99 -7.53
C ALA A 352 17.77 -4.73 -7.72
N THR A 353 18.37 -3.60 -8.08
CA THR A 353 17.63 -2.37 -8.41
C THR A 353 16.74 -2.56 -9.64
N LEU A 354 17.24 -3.20 -10.70
CA LEU A 354 16.44 -3.53 -11.89
C LEU A 354 15.30 -4.51 -11.56
N ALA A 355 15.54 -5.47 -10.68
CA ALA A 355 14.51 -6.41 -10.22
C ALA A 355 13.37 -5.68 -9.48
N LEU A 356 13.71 -4.71 -8.62
CA LEU A 356 12.73 -3.86 -7.96
C LEU A 356 11.90 -3.08 -8.98
N PHE A 357 12.52 -2.33 -9.89
CA PHE A 357 11.82 -1.56 -10.93
C PHE A 357 11.00 -2.46 -11.86
N GLY A 358 11.57 -3.57 -12.31
CA GLY A 358 10.90 -4.52 -13.18
C GLY A 358 9.62 -5.09 -12.55
N SER A 359 9.66 -5.38 -11.23
CA SER A 359 8.48 -5.86 -10.49
C SER A 359 7.34 -4.82 -10.50
N MET A 360 7.67 -3.53 -10.33
CA MET A 360 6.72 -2.42 -10.41
C MET A 360 6.12 -2.29 -11.81
N VAL A 361 6.96 -2.32 -12.84
CA VAL A 361 6.51 -2.24 -14.25
C VAL A 361 5.56 -3.39 -14.60
N LEU A 362 5.90 -4.62 -14.20
CA LEU A 362 5.04 -5.78 -14.46
C LEU A 362 3.71 -5.70 -13.67
N ALA A 363 3.71 -5.16 -12.45
CA ALA A 363 2.52 -4.92 -11.68
C ALA A 363 1.60 -3.90 -12.39
N PHE A 364 2.14 -2.77 -12.84
CA PHE A 364 1.38 -1.77 -13.59
C PHE A 364 0.85 -2.31 -14.93
N ARG A 365 1.59 -3.19 -15.61
CA ARG A 365 1.08 -3.87 -16.83
C ARG A 365 -0.14 -4.73 -16.52
N GLY A 366 -0.10 -5.53 -15.44
CA GLY A 366 -1.22 -6.35 -14.99
C GLY A 366 -2.44 -5.51 -14.57
N ILE A 367 -2.21 -4.44 -13.82
CA ILE A 367 -3.24 -3.48 -13.41
C ILE A 367 -3.87 -2.82 -14.65
N GLY A 368 -3.05 -2.30 -15.57
CA GLY A 368 -3.53 -1.68 -16.80
C GLY A 368 -4.31 -2.63 -17.72
N TYR A 369 -3.98 -3.94 -17.71
CA TYR A 369 -4.75 -4.96 -18.41
C TYR A 369 -6.19 -5.03 -17.89
N TRP A 370 -6.38 -5.08 -16.56
CA TRP A 370 -7.69 -5.19 -15.95
C TRP A 370 -8.48 -3.88 -15.98
N LEU A 371 -7.83 -2.73 -15.84
CA LEU A 371 -8.50 -1.43 -15.95
C LEU A 371 -9.17 -1.23 -17.31
N ARG A 372 -8.65 -1.85 -18.39
CA ARG A 372 -9.28 -1.80 -19.72
C ARG A 372 -10.41 -2.81 -19.91
N ARG A 373 -10.55 -3.80 -19.03
CA ARG A 373 -11.53 -4.91 -19.15
C ARG A 373 -12.66 -4.84 -18.12
N LEU A 374 -12.37 -4.29 -16.96
CA LEU A 374 -13.38 -4.12 -15.92
C LEU A 374 -14.31 -2.96 -16.26
N PRO A 375 -15.60 -3.05 -15.88
CA PRO A 375 -16.54 -1.93 -16.07
C PRO A 375 -15.98 -0.65 -15.45
N PRO A 376 -15.85 0.44 -16.24
CA PRO A 376 -15.33 1.70 -15.72
C PRO A 376 -16.15 2.19 -14.53
N ARG A 377 -15.47 2.75 -13.53
CA ARG A 377 -16.08 3.25 -12.29
C ARG A 377 -16.75 2.17 -11.42
N GLY A 378 -16.67 0.90 -11.76
CA GLY A 378 -17.10 -0.21 -10.91
C GLY A 378 -16.24 -0.38 -9.65
N MET A 379 -16.74 -1.15 -8.67
CA MET A 379 -16.02 -1.39 -7.40
C MET A 379 -14.70 -2.16 -7.64
N ASP A 380 -14.69 -3.13 -8.56
CA ASP A 380 -13.51 -3.92 -8.90
C ASP A 380 -12.46 -3.08 -9.64
N HIS A 381 -12.92 -2.24 -10.58
CA HIS A 381 -12.07 -1.31 -11.31
C HIS A 381 -11.37 -0.34 -10.34
N PHE A 382 -12.11 0.20 -9.37
CA PHE A 382 -11.55 1.13 -8.39
C PHE A 382 -10.58 0.44 -7.43
N MET A 383 -10.86 -0.81 -7.01
CA MET A 383 -9.97 -1.58 -6.14
C MET A 383 -8.66 -1.95 -6.86
N VAL A 384 -8.72 -2.36 -8.14
CA VAL A 384 -7.52 -2.62 -8.96
C VAL A 384 -6.69 -1.35 -9.12
N TYR A 385 -7.35 -0.20 -9.36
CA TYR A 385 -6.67 1.08 -9.42
C TYR A 385 -6.00 1.44 -8.09
N ALA A 386 -6.68 1.20 -6.97
CA ALA A 386 -6.15 1.47 -5.63
C ALA A 386 -4.86 0.69 -5.32
N VAL A 387 -4.73 -0.56 -5.82
CA VAL A 387 -3.46 -1.30 -5.73
C VAL A 387 -2.37 -0.60 -6.55
N GLY A 388 -2.69 -0.08 -7.73
CA GLY A 388 -1.77 0.75 -8.50
C GLY A 388 -1.35 2.02 -7.77
N ALA A 389 -2.29 2.71 -7.16
CA ALA A 389 -2.01 3.89 -6.32
C ALA A 389 -1.13 3.55 -5.11
N ALA A 390 -1.30 2.35 -4.50
CA ALA A 390 -0.45 1.87 -3.42
C ALA A 390 1.01 1.68 -3.88
N ILE A 391 1.22 1.05 -5.02
CA ILE A 391 2.56 0.87 -5.61
C ILE A 391 3.16 2.23 -5.94
N PHE A 392 2.42 3.13 -6.59
CA PHE A 392 2.87 4.47 -6.93
C PHE A 392 3.24 5.30 -5.69
N GLY A 393 2.41 5.26 -4.64
CA GLY A 393 2.71 5.96 -3.38
C GLY A 393 4.01 5.46 -2.74
N GLN A 394 4.25 4.15 -2.73
CA GLN A 394 5.50 3.59 -2.21
C GLN A 394 6.70 3.91 -3.10
N MET A 395 6.54 3.97 -4.42
CA MET A 395 7.61 4.44 -5.33
C MET A 395 8.06 5.87 -4.98
N ALA A 396 7.12 6.76 -4.65
CA ALA A 396 7.43 8.11 -4.22
C ALA A 396 8.11 8.13 -2.84
N ILE A 397 7.65 7.31 -1.89
CA ILE A 397 8.27 7.17 -0.57
C ILE A 397 9.71 6.68 -0.68
N PHE A 398 10.01 5.75 -1.57
CA PHE A 398 11.33 5.14 -1.77
C PHE A 398 12.41 6.14 -2.22
N LEU A 399 12.03 7.27 -2.81
CA LEU A 399 12.95 8.37 -3.11
C LEU A 399 13.42 9.11 -1.84
N ALA A 400 12.65 8.99 -0.76
CA ALA A 400 12.84 9.79 0.44
C ALA A 400 13.20 8.98 1.68
N VAL A 401 12.93 7.66 1.69
CA VAL A 401 13.20 6.78 2.83
C VAL A 401 13.46 5.35 2.36
N SER A 402 14.40 4.68 3.01
CA SER A 402 14.59 3.23 2.88
C SER A 402 13.77 2.50 3.95
N TYR A 403 13.17 1.36 3.59
CA TYR A 403 12.41 0.54 4.52
C TYR A 403 13.32 -0.47 5.21
N PHE A 404 13.25 -0.53 6.52
CA PHE A 404 13.94 -1.52 7.35
C PHE A 404 13.04 -1.97 8.51
N GLY A 405 13.50 -3.01 9.24
CA GLY A 405 12.68 -3.64 10.27
C GLY A 405 11.36 -4.15 9.70
N GLN A 406 10.29 -4.04 10.50
CA GLN A 406 8.96 -4.49 10.10
C GLN A 406 8.36 -3.66 8.94
N THR A 407 8.88 -2.47 8.67
CA THR A 407 8.30 -1.59 7.63
C THR A 407 8.48 -2.17 6.23
N ILE A 408 9.54 -2.94 5.98
CA ILE A 408 9.75 -3.57 4.67
C ILE A 408 8.63 -4.55 4.30
N MET A 409 7.93 -5.11 5.29
CA MET A 409 6.80 -6.01 5.09
C MET A 409 5.73 -5.38 4.18
N ILE A 410 5.41 -4.10 4.39
CA ILE A 410 4.29 -3.46 3.66
C ILE A 410 4.57 -3.35 2.17
N TRP A 411 5.84 -3.23 1.76
CA TRP A 411 6.22 -3.28 0.36
C TRP A 411 5.93 -4.65 -0.25
N TYR A 412 6.39 -5.73 0.41
CA TYR A 412 6.19 -7.09 -0.10
C TYR A 412 4.73 -7.53 -0.08
N VAL A 413 3.94 -7.04 0.86
CA VAL A 413 2.47 -7.18 0.85
C VAL A 413 1.87 -6.49 -0.37
N THR A 414 2.26 -5.25 -0.65
CA THR A 414 1.70 -4.46 -1.76
C THR A 414 2.08 -5.04 -3.11
N ILE A 415 3.35 -5.39 -3.33
CA ILE A 415 3.79 -5.95 -4.60
C ILE A 415 3.22 -7.37 -4.84
N ALA A 416 2.92 -8.13 -3.77
CA ALA A 416 2.24 -9.41 -3.87
C ALA A 416 0.79 -9.26 -4.37
N PHE A 417 0.09 -8.17 -4.01
CA PHE A 417 -1.22 -7.85 -4.62
C PHE A 417 -1.07 -7.54 -6.12
N GLY A 418 -0.03 -6.80 -6.50
CA GLY A 418 0.34 -6.62 -7.90
C GLY A 418 0.60 -7.95 -8.61
N GLY A 419 1.30 -8.89 -7.96
CA GLY A 419 1.56 -10.25 -8.43
C GLY A 419 0.28 -11.06 -8.64
N MET A 420 -0.67 -10.98 -7.71
CA MET A 420 -1.99 -11.61 -7.83
C MET A 420 -2.75 -11.07 -9.05
N ILE A 421 -2.82 -9.75 -9.21
CA ILE A 421 -3.50 -9.10 -10.34
C ILE A 421 -2.84 -9.48 -11.67
N ALA A 422 -1.51 -9.49 -11.72
CA ALA A 422 -0.76 -9.86 -12.92
C ALA A 422 -0.90 -11.35 -13.27
N GLU A 423 -1.00 -12.24 -12.27
CA GLU A 423 -1.29 -13.67 -12.49
C GLU A 423 -2.65 -13.86 -13.16
N GLN A 424 -3.68 -13.22 -12.61
CA GLN A 424 -5.03 -13.32 -13.17
C GLN A 424 -5.08 -12.73 -14.59
N ALA A 425 -4.34 -11.65 -14.86
CA ALA A 425 -4.23 -11.07 -16.20
C ALA A 425 -3.58 -12.04 -17.20
N ARG A 426 -2.53 -12.77 -16.80
CA ARG A 426 -1.90 -13.78 -17.65
C ARG A 426 -2.84 -14.98 -17.93
N ARG A 427 -3.59 -15.41 -16.92
CA ARG A 427 -4.57 -16.51 -17.06
C ARG A 427 -5.68 -16.14 -18.03
N ASP A 428 -6.26 -14.95 -17.87
CA ASP A 428 -7.32 -14.45 -18.75
C ASP A 428 -6.81 -14.21 -20.17
N ALA A 429 -5.56 -13.77 -20.36
CA ALA A 429 -4.97 -13.60 -21.68
C ALA A 429 -4.74 -14.92 -22.42
N ARG A 430 -4.47 -16.03 -21.69
CA ARG A 430 -4.28 -17.38 -22.28
C ARG A 430 -5.61 -18.06 -22.59
N ASN A 431 -6.58 -17.95 -21.69
CA ASN A 431 -7.91 -18.55 -21.80
C ASN A 431 -8.94 -17.49 -21.38
N PRO A 432 -9.50 -16.70 -22.31
CA PRO A 432 -10.47 -15.67 -21.99
C PRO A 432 -11.66 -16.22 -21.19
N GLY A 433 -11.97 -15.58 -20.07
CA GLY A 433 -13.03 -15.99 -19.17
C GLY A 433 -12.65 -17.07 -18.13
N SER A 434 -11.45 -17.67 -18.20
CA SER A 434 -10.98 -18.66 -17.22
C SER A 434 -10.48 -18.04 -15.93
N ALA A 435 -10.11 -16.75 -15.93
CA ALA A 435 -9.60 -16.04 -14.79
C ALA A 435 -10.74 -15.44 -13.98
N SER A 436 -10.74 -15.71 -12.66
CA SER A 436 -11.71 -15.13 -11.73
C SER A 436 -11.02 -14.09 -10.83
N LEU A 437 -10.75 -12.88 -11.37
CA LEU A 437 -10.22 -11.78 -10.58
C LEU A 437 -11.19 -11.39 -9.44
N THR A 438 -12.51 -11.50 -9.69
CA THR A 438 -13.54 -11.07 -8.75
C THR A 438 -13.90 -12.12 -7.70
N GLY A 439 -13.43 -13.37 -7.87
CA GLY A 439 -13.75 -14.48 -6.97
C GLY A 439 -15.15 -15.09 -7.20
N ALA A 440 -15.89 -14.63 -8.20
CA ALA A 440 -17.14 -15.28 -8.61
C ALA A 440 -16.81 -16.47 -9.52
N VAL A 441 -17.21 -17.65 -9.12
CA VAL A 441 -17.12 -18.85 -9.95
C VAL A 441 -18.03 -18.63 -11.16
N GLY A 442 -17.42 -18.57 -12.37
CA GLY A 442 -18.09 -18.81 -13.61
C GLY A 442 -19.35 -17.99 -13.90
N ARG A 443 -19.26 -16.68 -14.18
CA ARG A 443 -20.16 -16.08 -15.16
C ARG A 443 -19.57 -16.36 -16.53
N PRO A 444 -20.27 -17.07 -17.42
CA PRO A 444 -19.82 -17.17 -18.80
C PRO A 444 -19.66 -15.76 -19.37
N ALA A 445 -18.60 -15.56 -20.17
CA ALA A 445 -18.36 -14.29 -20.83
C ALA A 445 -19.65 -13.82 -21.54
N PRO A 446 -20.01 -12.53 -21.46
CA PRO A 446 -21.09 -12.02 -22.30
C PRO A 446 -20.63 -12.12 -23.77
N GLY A 447 -21.08 -13.12 -24.47
CA GLY A 447 -20.71 -13.38 -25.86
C GLY A 447 -20.50 -14.85 -26.25
N ALA A 448 -20.45 -15.80 -25.30
CA ALA A 448 -20.29 -17.24 -25.62
C ALA A 448 -21.62 -18.01 -25.67
N SER A 449 -22.72 -17.38 -25.99
CA SER A 449 -23.97 -18.03 -26.33
C SER A 449 -24.37 -17.72 -27.78
N GLY A 450 -23.53 -18.17 -28.69
CA GLY A 450 -23.88 -18.26 -30.11
C GLY A 450 -24.61 -19.58 -30.43
N ALA A 451 -25.73 -19.82 -29.77
CA ALA A 451 -26.79 -20.64 -30.29
C ALA A 451 -28.10 -20.02 -29.82
N PRO A 452 -28.99 -19.61 -30.74
CA PRO A 452 -30.30 -19.14 -30.32
C PRO A 452 -31.01 -20.30 -29.64
N ALA A 453 -31.33 -20.12 -28.34
CA ALA A 453 -32.22 -21.01 -27.65
C ALA A 453 -33.49 -21.08 -28.49
N LYS A 454 -33.75 -22.25 -29.11
CA LYS A 454 -35.04 -22.53 -29.72
C LYS A 454 -36.07 -22.40 -28.59
N TRP A 455 -36.75 -21.28 -28.55
CA TRP A 455 -37.95 -21.15 -27.76
C TRP A 455 -38.92 -22.24 -28.19
N PRO A 456 -39.54 -23.02 -27.31
CA PRO A 456 -40.60 -23.92 -27.65
C PRO A 456 -41.68 -23.08 -28.35
N ALA A 457 -42.05 -23.51 -29.55
CA ALA A 457 -43.08 -22.87 -30.34
C ALA A 457 -44.34 -22.69 -29.45
N ARG A 458 -44.82 -21.45 -29.35
CA ARG A 458 -46.12 -21.17 -28.73
C ARG A 458 -47.16 -22.09 -29.38
N PRO A 459 -48.00 -22.79 -28.62
CA PRO A 459 -49.13 -23.50 -29.20
C PRO A 459 -50.00 -22.49 -29.93
N ARG A 460 -50.26 -22.74 -31.21
CA ARG A 460 -51.22 -21.95 -32.00
C ARG A 460 -52.52 -21.90 -31.25
N GLY A 461 -52.91 -20.73 -30.79
CA GLY A 461 -54.19 -20.49 -30.14
C GLY A 461 -55.33 -20.85 -31.09
N ARG A 462 -56.28 -21.61 -30.58
CA ARG A 462 -57.59 -21.84 -31.18
C ARG A 462 -58.20 -20.50 -31.57
N ALA A 463 -58.68 -20.39 -32.80
CA ALA A 463 -59.50 -19.31 -33.25
C ALA A 463 -60.79 -19.25 -32.40
N LEU A 464 -61.09 -18.09 -31.84
CA LEU A 464 -62.39 -17.81 -31.23
C LEU A 464 -63.39 -17.51 -32.34
N PRO A 465 -64.62 -17.98 -32.19
CA PRO A 465 -65.70 -17.71 -33.15
C PRO A 465 -66.11 -16.24 -33.09
N PRO A 466 -66.72 -15.71 -34.20
CA PRO A 466 -67.11 -14.29 -34.29
C PRO A 466 -68.25 -13.97 -33.34
N ALA A 467 -68.14 -12.84 -32.64
CA ALA A 467 -69.20 -12.31 -31.77
C ALA A 467 -70.31 -11.71 -32.61
N GLU A 468 -71.53 -12.19 -32.34
CA GLU A 468 -72.74 -11.66 -32.87
C GLU A 468 -73.04 -10.26 -32.34
N LEU A 469 -73.49 -9.40 -33.24
CA LEU A 469 -74.02 -8.08 -32.98
C LEU A 469 -75.37 -8.19 -32.23
N MET A 470 -75.48 -7.49 -31.14
CA MET A 470 -76.79 -7.02 -30.61
C MET A 470 -76.81 -5.56 -30.32
N PRO A 471 -77.87 -4.84 -30.61
CA PRO A 471 -77.93 -3.37 -30.61
C PRO A 471 -78.54 -2.78 -29.35
N GLY A 472 -78.20 -1.53 -29.08
CA GLY A 472 -79.10 -0.55 -28.43
C GLY A 472 -78.84 -0.23 -26.97
N GLY A 473 -78.59 1.04 -26.74
CA GLY A 473 -78.75 1.65 -25.41
C GLY A 473 -77.78 2.80 -25.09
N ALA A 474 -78.06 4.01 -25.58
CA ALA A 474 -77.57 5.25 -25.00
C ALA A 474 -78.68 5.81 -24.10
N PRO A 475 -78.53 6.97 -23.38
CA PRO A 475 -77.39 7.50 -22.62
C PRO A 475 -77.86 7.96 -21.20
N ALA A 476 -76.98 8.29 -20.33
CA ALA A 476 -77.31 9.25 -19.23
C ALA A 476 -76.06 10.04 -18.76
N ALA A 477 -76.17 11.31 -18.88
CA ALA A 477 -75.26 12.31 -18.36
C ALA A 477 -75.60 12.67 -16.89
N SER A 478 -74.63 12.96 -16.11
CA SER A 478 -74.66 13.97 -14.99
C SER A 478 -73.23 14.25 -14.59
N ARG A 479 -72.70 15.41 -14.88
CA ARG A 479 -72.65 16.68 -14.20
C ARG A 479 -72.46 16.59 -12.65
N MET A 480 -71.34 17.12 -12.21
CA MET A 480 -71.14 18.25 -11.26
C MET A 480 -69.64 18.29 -10.93
N GLN A 481 -68.92 19.41 -11.29
CA GLN A 481 -68.69 20.58 -10.49
C GLN A 481 -67.94 20.25 -9.19
N GLY A 482 -66.81 20.81 -8.79
CA GLY A 482 -66.18 22.08 -9.10
C GLY A 482 -65.17 22.38 -7.98
N GLY A 483 -64.29 23.30 -8.17
CA GLY A 483 -63.48 24.00 -7.16
C GLY A 483 -62.12 23.38 -6.85
N GLY A 484 -61.05 24.07 -6.84
CA GLY A 484 -60.72 25.47 -6.92
C GLY A 484 -59.21 25.57 -6.83
N ALA A 485 -58.65 26.38 -7.66
CA ALA A 485 -57.24 26.73 -7.65
C ALA A 485 -56.92 27.65 -6.47
N GLU A 486 -55.81 27.49 -5.85
CA GLU A 486 -55.19 28.62 -5.16
C GLU A 486 -53.67 28.54 -5.30
N ALA A 487 -53.19 29.46 -6.12
CA ALA A 487 -51.77 29.83 -6.31
C ALA A 487 -51.41 30.80 -5.17
N ILE A 488 -50.30 30.57 -4.50
CA ILE A 488 -49.67 31.58 -3.67
C ILE A 488 -48.23 31.78 -4.19
N ARG A 489 -48.05 32.98 -4.71
CA ARG A 489 -46.77 33.58 -5.13
C ARG A 489 -46.07 34.28 -3.95
N PRO A 490 -44.80 34.64 -4.09
CA PRO A 490 -43.83 34.89 -3.02
C PRO A 490 -43.82 36.37 -2.59
N ALA A 491 -43.25 36.66 -1.44
CA ALA A 491 -42.95 38.00 -0.98
C ALA A 491 -41.65 38.08 -0.18
N PRO A 492 -41.11 39.25 0.12
CA PRO A 492 -39.92 39.77 -0.55
C PRO A 492 -38.72 39.96 0.38
N GLN A 493 -37.60 40.33 -0.25
CA GLN A 493 -36.34 40.76 0.34
C GLN A 493 -36.49 41.96 1.27
N SER A 494 -35.73 41.99 2.36
CA SER A 494 -35.33 43.22 3.02
C SER A 494 -33.84 43.20 3.32
N GLY A 495 -33.10 44.13 2.77
CA GLY A 495 -31.68 44.40 2.96
C GLY A 495 -31.42 45.29 4.21
N PRO A 496 -30.19 45.74 4.39
CA PRO A 496 -29.56 45.94 5.69
C PRO A 496 -29.64 47.39 6.22
N PRO A 497 -29.17 47.62 7.43
CA PRO A 497 -28.30 48.75 7.75
C PRO A 497 -27.06 48.30 8.53
N GLY A 498 -25.82 48.78 8.35
CA GLY A 498 -25.38 50.17 8.24
C GLY A 498 -24.52 50.46 9.47
N THR A 499 -23.16 50.55 9.26
CA THR A 499 -22.14 51.40 9.87
C THR A 499 -22.21 51.74 11.37
N ASP A 500 -21.07 51.49 12.03
CA ASP A 500 -20.20 52.42 12.76
C ASP A 500 -19.11 51.59 13.46
N GLY A 501 -17.87 51.71 13.28
CA GLY A 501 -16.92 52.80 13.40
C GLY A 501 -16.47 52.99 14.86
N ARG A 502 -15.29 52.43 15.23
CA ARG A 502 -14.32 53.17 16.07
C ARG A 502 -12.99 52.45 16.19
N TYR A 503 -11.97 53.16 15.80
CA TYR A 503 -10.55 53.03 16.05
C TYR A 503 -10.18 52.99 17.54
N LEU A 504 -9.10 52.24 17.85
CA LEU A 504 -8.03 52.51 18.83
C LEU A 504 -7.11 51.30 18.72
N GLY A 505 -5.93 51.24 18.22
CA GLY A 505 -4.77 52.13 18.34
C GLY A 505 -3.97 51.78 19.57
N LEU A 506 -2.92 50.93 19.44
CA LEU A 506 -1.67 51.01 20.22
C LEU A 506 -0.72 49.86 19.75
N ALA A 507 0.34 50.27 19.13
CA ALA A 507 1.64 49.61 19.07
C ALA A 507 2.61 50.46 19.89
N PRO A 508 3.92 50.10 20.00
CA PRO A 508 4.65 48.90 20.39
C PRO A 508 5.59 49.15 21.59
N GLY A 509 6.27 48.14 22.07
CA GLY A 509 7.31 48.33 23.06
C GLY A 509 7.87 47.02 23.58
N ASP A 510 9.15 46.79 23.23
CA ASP A 510 10.24 45.98 23.74
C ASP A 510 10.27 44.51 23.40
#